data_b6fc90a03bc0f04679c6c70b4d448f43
#
_entry.id   b6fc90a03bc0f04679c6c70b4d448f43
#
_cell.length_a   1.000
_cell.length_b   1.000
_cell.length_c   1.000
_cell.angle_alpha   90.00
_cell.angle_beta   90.00
_cell.angle_gamma   90.00
#
_symmetry.space_group_name_H-M   'P 1'
#
loop_
_entity.id
_entity.type
_entity.pdbx_description
1 polymer ?
#
loop_
_entity_poly.entity_id
_entity_poly.type
_entity_poly.pdbx_seq_one_letter_code
_entity_poly.pdbx_strand_id
1 'polypeptide(L)'
;MLRLHLLYAAAIFVSSLFAACCIQEAHAWVPHIVTKGNRFFDSASGLEFRMKGVAYYPRPNAGKLYEVDNYDWVTDDHEAVWKPHLDILQELGVNTIRLYSVDPSKSHDKFMCECSKRGIYVLVGMSAPCKNCAISDALPPACYPDELFTRAQMVYNAFAIYDNTLGFSVGNENNLQKLSGKHDGTTTAPCVKAFLRDVRRYASSCVGSLRAVPIGLDIADIPPRAQWLQYYDCCVENDEHSRAEWIGFNPYVECDPKAHTKYAQSEGLRGLMKEYQQAEYPRPLMFGEFGCNLGDNTIDGFQAQRAFYDAKWMNEEKEMTDQIVGGNVFEFTTERIHLKDQKLTKKRDDGKYGIGYFSPDDCDHGKTPCKFVPYPEFANLKTAYTTTTPSTLTMSTYNGTHRKILKCPKQMSIELQPTPTVTLLKCSVAQPVCSGTKANAFKKNPADVIKMGDKKKPSNRGDSNTATDAAKQQNTASNGVRMARSTTGMLSSILLAVAALWLMLL
;
A
#
# COMPACT_ATOMS: atom_id res chain seq x y z
N MET A 1 19.41 -12.24 65.44
CA MET A 1 18.65 -11.17 64.74
C MET A 1 19.12 -10.91 63.34
N LEU A 2 20.40 -10.85 63.05
CA LEU A 2 20.93 -10.51 61.67
C LEU A 2 20.50 -11.51 60.60
N ARG A 3 20.41 -12.83 60.88
CA ARG A 3 19.98 -13.85 59.91
C ARG A 3 18.49 -13.78 59.52
N LEU A 4 17.64 -13.26 60.42
CA LEU A 4 16.20 -13.12 60.14
C LEU A 4 15.92 -11.93 59.19
N HIS A 5 16.70 -10.83 59.31
CA HIS A 5 16.57 -9.68 58.43
C HIS A 5 17.08 -9.95 57.00
N LEU A 6 18.12 -10.81 56.88
CA LEU A 6 18.61 -11.22 55.52
C LEU A 6 17.60 -12.12 54.81
N LEU A 7 16.88 -12.99 55.50
CA LEU A 7 15.85 -13.85 54.93
C LEU A 7 14.61 -13.03 54.51
N TYR A 8 14.24 -12.01 55.29
CA TYR A 8 13.13 -11.11 54.95
C TYR A 8 13.48 -10.21 53.75
N ALA A 9 14.69 -9.69 53.69
CA ALA A 9 15.16 -8.89 52.54
C ALA A 9 15.23 -9.71 51.24
N ALA A 10 15.71 -10.97 51.32
CA ALA A 10 15.73 -11.89 50.19
C ALA A 10 14.31 -12.29 49.73
N ALA A 11 13.37 -12.50 50.66
CA ALA A 11 12.00 -12.81 50.31
C ALA A 11 11.26 -11.64 49.65
N ILE A 12 11.54 -10.39 50.08
CA ILE A 12 10.99 -9.18 49.43
C ILE A 12 11.60 -8.96 48.05
N PHE A 13 12.89 -9.22 47.88
CA PHE A 13 13.56 -9.10 46.58
C PHE A 13 13.08 -10.17 45.58
N VAL A 14 12.87 -11.40 46.01
CA VAL A 14 12.34 -12.47 45.15
C VAL A 14 10.87 -12.22 44.81
N SER A 15 10.06 -11.72 45.74
CA SER A 15 8.66 -11.37 45.43
C SER A 15 8.54 -10.15 44.55
N SER A 16 9.44 -9.18 44.63
CA SER A 16 9.46 -8.04 43.70
C SER A 16 10.00 -8.43 42.30
N LEU A 17 10.93 -9.38 42.19
CA LEU A 17 11.33 -9.95 40.91
C LEU A 17 10.22 -10.82 40.29
N PHE A 18 9.47 -11.58 41.08
CA PHE A 18 8.31 -12.34 40.60
C PHE A 18 7.15 -11.43 40.18
N ALA A 19 6.89 -10.35 40.90
CA ALA A 19 5.90 -9.36 40.51
C ALA A 19 6.28 -8.60 39.24
N ALA A 20 7.57 -8.34 39.02
CA ALA A 20 8.06 -7.75 37.76
C ALA A 20 8.01 -8.74 36.58
N CYS A 21 8.10 -10.07 36.83
CA CYS A 21 8.03 -11.10 35.80
C CYS A 21 6.58 -11.49 35.41
N CYS A 22 5.59 -11.12 36.24
CA CYS A 22 4.18 -11.46 36.01
C CYS A 22 3.30 -10.27 35.60
N ILE A 23 3.89 -9.12 35.27
CA ILE A 23 3.21 -8.14 34.45
C ILE A 23 3.25 -8.72 33.04
N GLN A 24 2.34 -9.63 32.77
CA GLN A 24 1.93 -9.96 31.41
C GLN A 24 1.38 -8.64 30.87
N GLU A 25 2.20 -7.93 30.11
CA GLU A 25 1.78 -6.71 29.43
C GLU A 25 0.49 -7.06 28.70
N ALA A 26 -0.61 -6.48 29.13
CA ALA A 26 -1.81 -6.44 28.31
C ALA A 26 -1.30 -6.00 26.94
N HIS A 27 -1.41 -6.85 25.90
CA HIS A 27 -0.87 -6.58 24.59
C HIS A 27 -1.36 -5.20 24.14
N ALA A 28 -0.57 -4.19 24.39
CA ALA A 28 -0.78 -2.87 23.86
C ALA A 28 -0.68 -2.98 22.35
N TRP A 29 -1.49 -2.21 21.63
CA TRP A 29 -1.31 -2.02 20.21
C TRP A 29 0.13 -1.54 19.95
N VAL A 30 0.68 -1.90 18.76
CA VAL A 30 1.93 -1.27 18.34
C VAL A 30 1.77 0.25 18.35
N PRO A 31 2.81 1.03 18.73
CA PRO A 31 2.74 2.47 18.68
C PRO A 31 2.37 2.96 17.28
N HIS A 32 1.46 3.90 17.18
CA HIS A 32 1.11 4.45 15.88
C HIS A 32 2.29 5.18 15.23
N ILE A 33 2.31 5.23 13.91
CA ILE A 33 3.32 5.93 13.14
C ILE A 33 2.88 7.39 12.95
N VAL A 34 3.83 8.30 13.13
CA VAL A 34 3.64 9.75 12.95
C VAL A 34 4.53 10.27 11.84
N THR A 35 4.12 11.37 11.22
CA THR A 35 4.87 12.03 10.14
C THR A 35 5.61 13.24 10.66
N LYS A 36 6.90 13.39 10.29
CA LYS A 36 7.66 14.64 10.43
C LYS A 36 8.42 14.91 9.14
N GLY A 37 8.10 16.01 8.44
CA GLY A 37 8.64 16.28 7.11
C GLY A 37 8.36 15.14 6.15
N ASN A 38 9.38 14.65 5.47
CA ASN A 38 9.26 13.52 4.52
C ASN A 38 9.58 12.15 5.13
N ARG A 39 9.41 11.97 6.44
CA ARG A 39 9.72 10.73 7.17
C ARG A 39 8.55 10.25 8.01
N PHE A 40 8.56 8.93 8.25
CA PHE A 40 7.73 8.29 9.26
C PHE A 40 8.55 7.98 10.52
N PHE A 41 7.90 8.09 11.69
CA PHE A 41 8.51 7.79 12.99
C PHE A 41 7.53 7.00 13.86
N ASP A 42 8.05 6.06 14.61
CA ASP A 42 7.34 5.40 15.70
C ASP A 42 7.08 6.41 16.82
N SER A 43 5.82 6.57 17.24
CA SER A 43 5.41 7.59 18.20
C SER A 43 5.94 7.35 19.62
N ALA A 44 6.25 6.11 19.99
CA ALA A 44 6.73 5.77 21.32
C ALA A 44 8.27 5.83 21.42
N SER A 45 8.97 5.20 20.47
CA SER A 45 10.44 5.19 20.47
C SER A 45 11.06 6.45 19.85
N GLY A 46 10.29 7.14 19.01
CA GLY A 46 10.80 8.23 18.20
C GLY A 46 11.76 7.82 17.08
N LEU A 47 11.99 6.53 16.85
CA LEU A 47 12.86 6.04 15.78
C LEU A 47 12.17 6.13 14.41
N GLU A 48 12.96 6.34 13.36
CA GLU A 48 12.47 6.33 11.98
C GLU A 48 11.86 4.96 11.66
N PHE A 49 10.64 4.99 11.13
CA PHE A 49 9.96 3.81 10.60
C PHE A 49 10.20 3.70 9.09
N ARG A 50 10.82 2.60 8.67
CA ARG A 50 11.08 2.27 7.27
C ARG A 50 10.18 1.14 6.84
N MET A 51 9.41 1.34 5.75
CA MET A 51 8.48 0.34 5.25
C MET A 51 9.20 -0.84 4.58
N LYS A 52 8.83 -2.04 4.99
CA LYS A 52 9.15 -3.33 4.37
C LYS A 52 7.82 -4.01 4.08
N GLY A 53 7.17 -3.60 2.99
CA GLY A 53 5.77 -3.88 2.73
C GLY A 53 5.53 -4.92 1.65
N VAL A 54 4.30 -5.45 1.64
CA VAL A 54 3.77 -6.34 0.62
C VAL A 54 2.34 -5.91 0.26
N ALA A 55 2.05 -5.83 -1.03
CA ALA A 55 0.68 -5.74 -1.53
C ALA A 55 0.00 -7.10 -1.29
N TYR A 56 -1.10 -7.09 -0.53
CA TYR A 56 -1.73 -8.31 -0.06
C TYR A 56 -3.15 -8.45 -0.61
N TYR A 57 -3.30 -9.42 -1.49
CA TYR A 57 -4.58 -9.82 -2.03
C TYR A 57 -4.58 -11.34 -2.29
N PRO A 58 -5.09 -12.16 -1.35
CA PRO A 58 -5.03 -13.62 -1.46
C PRO A 58 -6.20 -14.16 -2.32
N ARG A 59 -6.21 -13.84 -3.62
CA ARG A 59 -7.24 -14.31 -4.57
C ARG A 59 -7.15 -15.83 -4.72
N PRO A 60 -8.27 -16.58 -4.57
CA PRO A 60 -8.27 -18.01 -4.81
C PRO A 60 -8.05 -18.35 -6.29
N ASN A 61 -7.75 -19.61 -6.60
CA ASN A 61 -7.53 -20.08 -7.97
C ASN A 61 -8.83 -20.44 -8.69
N ALA A 62 -9.93 -20.65 -7.95
CA ALA A 62 -11.22 -21.08 -8.48
C ALA A 62 -12.36 -20.63 -7.58
N GLY A 63 -13.58 -21.05 -7.90
CA GLY A 63 -14.78 -20.81 -7.10
C GLY A 63 -15.48 -19.48 -7.43
N LYS A 64 -16.53 -19.15 -6.66
CA LYS A 64 -17.38 -17.99 -6.93
C LYS A 64 -16.67 -16.65 -6.77
N LEU A 65 -15.63 -16.58 -5.95
CA LEU A 65 -14.90 -15.33 -5.67
C LEU A 65 -13.63 -15.21 -6.52
N TYR A 66 -13.35 -16.16 -7.39
CA TYR A 66 -12.23 -16.10 -8.31
C TYR A 66 -12.30 -14.91 -9.27
N GLU A 67 -13.49 -14.60 -9.79
CA GLU A 67 -13.72 -13.50 -10.74
C GLU A 67 -14.02 -12.16 -10.07
N VAL A 68 -14.07 -12.13 -8.72
CA VAL A 68 -14.39 -10.90 -7.99
C VAL A 68 -13.10 -10.14 -7.69
N ASP A 69 -12.96 -8.98 -8.31
CA ASP A 69 -11.78 -8.13 -8.08
C ASP A 69 -11.83 -7.45 -6.73
N ASN A 70 -10.66 -7.42 -6.06
CA ASN A 70 -10.48 -6.75 -4.77
C ASN A 70 -11.56 -7.10 -3.72
N TYR A 71 -11.94 -8.40 -3.66
CA TYR A 71 -12.79 -8.91 -2.61
C TYR A 71 -12.09 -8.78 -1.24
N ASP A 72 -12.83 -8.44 -0.21
CA ASP A 72 -12.25 -8.24 1.12
C ASP A 72 -12.01 -9.58 1.84
N TRP A 73 -10.80 -10.08 1.72
CA TRP A 73 -10.33 -11.30 2.38
C TRP A 73 -9.88 -11.11 3.82
N VAL A 74 -9.77 -9.85 4.31
CA VAL A 74 -9.23 -9.57 5.64
C VAL A 74 -10.29 -9.34 6.72
N THR A 75 -11.53 -9.64 6.41
CA THR A 75 -12.62 -9.61 7.40
C THR A 75 -12.46 -10.71 8.43
N ASP A 76 -13.05 -10.54 9.61
CA ASP A 76 -13.06 -11.55 10.68
C ASP A 76 -13.71 -12.87 10.26
N ASP A 77 -14.63 -12.83 9.29
CA ASP A 77 -15.27 -14.02 8.69
C ASP A 77 -14.28 -14.91 7.93
N HIS A 78 -13.15 -14.35 7.50
CA HIS A 78 -12.12 -15.03 6.71
C HIS A 78 -10.84 -15.32 7.52
N GLU A 79 -10.92 -15.41 8.86
CA GLU A 79 -9.77 -15.68 9.73
C GLU A 79 -8.97 -16.93 9.28
N ALA A 80 -9.65 -17.97 8.83
CA ALA A 80 -9.00 -19.20 8.36
C ALA A 80 -8.17 -18.99 7.08
N VAL A 81 -8.47 -17.96 6.28
CA VAL A 81 -7.72 -17.62 5.06
C VAL A 81 -6.48 -16.81 5.40
N TRP A 82 -6.67 -15.67 6.07
CA TRP A 82 -5.58 -14.70 6.24
C TRP A 82 -4.62 -15.02 7.40
N LYS A 83 -5.07 -15.76 8.43
CA LYS A 83 -4.24 -15.97 9.63
C LYS A 83 -2.95 -16.76 9.36
N PRO A 84 -2.96 -17.86 8.59
CA PRO A 84 -1.72 -18.54 8.20
C PRO A 84 -0.78 -17.65 7.37
N HIS A 85 -1.33 -16.72 6.59
CA HIS A 85 -0.52 -15.82 5.77
C HIS A 85 0.24 -14.80 6.61
N LEU A 86 -0.30 -14.37 7.75
CA LEU A 86 0.40 -13.45 8.65
C LEU A 86 1.68 -14.05 9.24
N ASP A 87 1.71 -15.36 9.50
CA ASP A 87 2.92 -16.05 9.96
C ASP A 87 3.98 -16.08 8.84
N ILE A 88 3.57 -16.30 7.59
CA ILE A 88 4.44 -16.24 6.41
C ILE A 88 5.01 -14.81 6.22
N LEU A 89 4.17 -13.79 6.36
CA LEU A 89 4.58 -12.40 6.23
C LEU A 89 5.53 -11.97 7.37
N GLN A 90 5.30 -12.45 8.59
CA GLN A 90 6.21 -12.24 9.71
C GLN A 90 7.57 -12.91 9.45
N GLU A 91 7.57 -14.15 8.97
CA GLU A 91 8.80 -14.86 8.58
C GLU A 91 9.58 -14.12 7.50
N LEU A 92 8.88 -13.49 6.56
CA LEU A 92 9.45 -12.67 5.49
C LEU A 92 10.10 -11.39 6.01
N GLY A 93 9.78 -10.95 7.22
CA GLY A 93 10.26 -9.69 7.80
C GLY A 93 9.42 -8.48 7.38
N VAL A 94 8.18 -8.70 6.95
CA VAL A 94 7.23 -7.66 6.57
C VAL A 94 6.78 -6.89 7.81
N ASN A 95 6.75 -5.56 7.71
CA ASN A 95 6.19 -4.67 8.73
C ASN A 95 5.00 -3.83 8.20
N THR A 96 4.66 -3.96 6.93
CA THR A 96 3.55 -3.23 6.30
C THR A 96 2.79 -4.11 5.32
N ILE A 97 1.47 -4.09 5.40
CA ILE A 97 0.56 -4.71 4.42
C ILE A 97 -0.20 -3.60 3.71
N ARG A 98 -0.25 -3.64 2.37
CA ARG A 98 -1.10 -2.76 1.58
C ARG A 98 -2.35 -3.49 1.12
N LEU A 99 -3.53 -2.97 1.47
CA LEU A 99 -4.85 -3.43 1.05
C LEU A 99 -5.42 -2.46 0.00
N TYR A 100 -5.89 -2.99 -1.13
CA TYR A 100 -6.46 -2.16 -2.20
C TYR A 100 -7.89 -1.75 -1.92
N SER A 101 -8.67 -2.64 -1.32
CA SER A 101 -10.07 -2.41 -0.99
C SER A 101 -10.48 -3.20 0.24
N VAL A 102 -11.43 -2.64 1.00
CA VAL A 102 -12.01 -3.26 2.19
C VAL A 102 -13.52 -3.08 2.19
N ASP A 103 -14.25 -3.95 2.87
CA ASP A 103 -15.69 -3.77 3.13
C ASP A 103 -15.88 -3.12 4.52
N PRO A 104 -16.14 -1.80 4.59
CA PRO A 104 -16.26 -1.11 5.87
C PRO A 104 -17.50 -1.52 6.68
N SER A 105 -18.39 -2.34 6.13
CA SER A 105 -19.54 -2.89 6.86
C SER A 105 -19.20 -4.13 7.68
N LYS A 106 -18.02 -4.72 7.46
CA LYS A 106 -17.53 -5.92 8.12
C LYS A 106 -16.54 -5.58 9.24
N SER A 107 -16.37 -6.50 10.18
CA SER A 107 -15.34 -6.40 11.22
C SER A 107 -13.99 -6.87 10.70
N HIS A 108 -12.94 -6.12 11.12
CA HIS A 108 -11.53 -6.43 10.84
C HIS A 108 -10.72 -6.50 12.15
N ASP A 109 -11.40 -6.57 13.29
CA ASP A 109 -10.78 -6.48 14.62
C ASP A 109 -9.73 -7.56 14.83
N LYS A 110 -10.05 -8.81 14.45
CA LYS A 110 -9.11 -9.93 14.57
C LYS A 110 -7.89 -9.77 13.67
N PHE A 111 -8.11 -9.39 12.41
CA PHE A 111 -7.01 -9.18 11.46
C PHE A 111 -6.07 -8.08 11.94
N MET A 112 -6.61 -6.93 12.33
CA MET A 112 -5.82 -5.80 12.80
C MET A 112 -5.08 -6.13 14.10
N CYS A 113 -5.73 -6.85 15.05
CA CYS A 113 -5.08 -7.34 16.25
C CYS A 113 -3.93 -8.30 15.96
N GLU A 114 -4.12 -9.27 15.06
CA GLU A 114 -3.09 -10.23 14.71
C GLU A 114 -1.93 -9.59 13.91
N CYS A 115 -2.21 -8.60 13.09
CA CYS A 115 -1.18 -7.74 12.47
C CYS A 115 -0.38 -6.99 13.54
N SER A 116 -1.07 -6.32 14.48
CA SER A 116 -0.43 -5.57 15.56
C SER A 116 0.50 -6.43 16.42
N LYS A 117 0.07 -7.63 16.79
CA LYS A 117 0.90 -8.60 17.55
C LYS A 117 2.21 -8.96 16.84
N ARG A 118 2.23 -8.89 15.50
CA ARG A 118 3.40 -9.19 14.66
C ARG A 118 4.19 -7.95 14.24
N GLY A 119 3.85 -6.78 14.77
CA GLY A 119 4.51 -5.52 14.38
C GLY A 119 4.17 -5.06 12.96
N ILE A 120 3.02 -5.49 12.42
CA ILE A 120 2.59 -5.20 11.05
C ILE A 120 1.58 -4.05 11.04
N TYR A 121 1.88 -3.03 10.27
CA TYR A 121 1.02 -1.90 9.98
C TYR A 121 0.24 -2.12 8.68
N VAL A 122 -0.91 -1.46 8.54
CA VAL A 122 -1.80 -1.66 7.39
C VAL A 122 -2.06 -0.33 6.69
N LEU A 123 -1.77 -0.29 5.39
CA LEU A 123 -2.12 0.80 4.48
C LEU A 123 -3.42 0.43 3.77
N VAL A 124 -4.46 1.25 3.91
CA VAL A 124 -5.84 0.88 3.54
C VAL A 124 -6.34 1.70 2.35
N GLY A 125 -6.76 1.03 1.27
CA GLY A 125 -7.44 1.66 0.14
C GLY A 125 -8.89 2.06 0.48
N MET A 126 -9.28 3.27 0.11
CA MET A 126 -10.64 3.80 0.34
C MET A 126 -11.58 3.54 -0.83
N SER A 127 -11.04 3.41 -2.03
CA SER A 127 -11.80 3.05 -3.23
C SER A 127 -12.09 1.55 -3.29
N ALA A 128 -13.04 1.17 -4.14
CA ALA A 128 -13.35 -0.23 -4.43
C ALA A 128 -13.90 -0.37 -5.86
N PRO A 129 -13.90 -1.57 -6.45
CA PRO A 129 -14.37 -1.79 -7.82
C PRO A 129 -15.91 -1.84 -7.95
N CYS A 130 -16.66 -1.52 -6.90
CA CYS A 130 -18.11 -1.42 -6.99
C CYS A 130 -18.56 -0.13 -7.69
N LYS A 131 -19.80 -0.11 -8.19
CA LYS A 131 -20.37 1.07 -8.85
C LYS A 131 -20.31 2.28 -7.92
N ASN A 132 -19.82 3.41 -8.42
CA ASN A 132 -19.65 4.66 -7.69
C ASN A 132 -18.73 4.58 -6.45
N CYS A 133 -17.90 3.56 -6.36
CA CYS A 133 -16.95 3.37 -5.25
C CYS A 133 -15.52 3.80 -5.58
N ALA A 134 -15.28 4.40 -6.73
CA ALA A 134 -13.98 4.91 -7.18
C ALA A 134 -14.17 6.15 -8.04
N ILE A 135 -13.10 6.92 -8.23
CA ILE A 135 -13.05 7.96 -9.26
C ILE A 135 -13.26 7.28 -10.61
N SER A 136 -14.23 7.79 -11.37
CA SER A 136 -14.58 7.25 -12.68
C SER A 136 -13.84 7.97 -13.81
N ASP A 137 -14.05 7.50 -15.02
CA ASP A 137 -13.51 8.09 -16.25
C ASP A 137 -14.43 9.14 -16.89
N ALA A 138 -15.48 9.51 -16.19
CA ALA A 138 -16.32 10.62 -16.62
C ALA A 138 -15.55 11.94 -16.56
N LEU A 139 -16.04 12.94 -17.28
CA LEU A 139 -15.51 14.30 -17.13
C LEU A 139 -15.88 14.89 -15.77
N PRO A 140 -15.07 15.81 -15.22
CA PRO A 140 -15.49 16.58 -14.06
C PRO A 140 -16.84 17.30 -14.30
N PRO A 141 -17.76 17.37 -13.33
CA PRO A 141 -17.63 16.87 -11.95
C PRO A 141 -18.03 15.40 -11.78
N ALA A 142 -18.58 14.75 -12.81
CA ALA A 142 -19.17 13.42 -12.70
C ALA A 142 -18.17 12.29 -12.38
N CYS A 143 -16.85 12.55 -12.48
CA CYS A 143 -15.83 11.59 -12.11
C CYS A 143 -15.70 11.37 -10.59
N TYR A 144 -16.29 12.23 -9.75
CA TYR A 144 -16.32 12.08 -8.30
C TYR A 144 -17.75 11.88 -7.79
N PRO A 145 -18.23 10.64 -7.68
CA PRO A 145 -19.59 10.35 -7.21
C PRO A 145 -19.73 10.53 -5.68
N ASP A 146 -20.90 10.97 -5.23
CA ASP A 146 -21.23 11.23 -3.82
C ASP A 146 -21.08 9.97 -2.95
N GLU A 147 -21.38 8.79 -3.50
CA GLU A 147 -21.26 7.52 -2.79
C GLU A 147 -19.80 7.19 -2.45
N LEU A 148 -18.85 7.65 -3.26
CA LEU A 148 -17.43 7.48 -2.96
C LEU A 148 -17.03 8.21 -1.69
N PHE A 149 -17.52 9.44 -1.49
CA PHE A 149 -17.25 10.18 -0.25
C PHE A 149 -17.90 9.54 0.97
N THR A 150 -19.14 9.07 0.85
CA THR A 150 -19.80 8.31 1.91
C THR A 150 -19.03 7.04 2.26
N ARG A 151 -18.58 6.29 1.25
CA ARG A 151 -17.75 5.10 1.45
C ARG A 151 -16.45 5.43 2.18
N ALA A 152 -15.76 6.50 1.79
CA ALA A 152 -14.50 6.91 2.43
C ALA A 152 -14.68 7.24 3.91
N GLN A 153 -15.77 7.89 4.29
CA GLN A 153 -16.09 8.13 5.70
C GLN A 153 -16.27 6.82 6.47
N MET A 154 -16.95 5.82 5.86
CA MET A 154 -17.12 4.49 6.47
C MET A 154 -15.78 3.78 6.63
N VAL A 155 -14.91 3.79 5.61
CA VAL A 155 -13.58 3.18 5.66
C VAL A 155 -12.71 3.88 6.72
N TYR A 156 -12.73 5.21 6.76
CA TYR A 156 -11.99 5.97 7.77
C TYR A 156 -12.42 5.58 9.18
N ASN A 157 -13.72 5.58 9.46
CA ASN A 157 -14.26 5.20 10.78
C ASN A 157 -13.96 3.72 11.14
N ALA A 158 -13.96 2.83 10.15
CA ALA A 158 -13.70 1.41 10.37
C ALA A 158 -12.23 1.11 10.71
N PHE A 159 -11.27 1.94 10.22
CA PHE A 159 -9.85 1.64 10.35
C PHE A 159 -9.03 2.68 11.13
N ALA A 160 -9.47 3.94 11.24
CA ALA A 160 -8.73 4.94 12.02
C ALA A 160 -8.73 4.66 13.53
N ILE A 161 -9.55 3.72 13.98
CA ILE A 161 -9.59 3.25 15.37
C ILE A 161 -8.36 2.40 15.77
N TYR A 162 -7.64 1.81 14.80
CA TYR A 162 -6.52 0.92 15.08
C TYR A 162 -5.19 1.67 15.01
N ASP A 163 -4.35 1.50 16.04
CA ASP A 163 -3.03 2.16 16.09
C ASP A 163 -2.08 1.70 14.98
N ASN A 164 -2.26 0.48 14.48
CA ASN A 164 -1.49 -0.05 13.36
C ASN A 164 -2.06 0.29 11.96
N THR A 165 -3.05 1.16 11.85
CA THR A 165 -3.39 1.75 10.54
C THR A 165 -2.33 2.78 10.20
N LEU A 166 -1.51 2.50 9.16
CA LEU A 166 -0.41 3.35 8.73
C LEU A 166 -0.90 4.59 7.99
N GLY A 167 -1.87 4.42 7.12
CA GLY A 167 -2.41 5.48 6.28
C GLY A 167 -3.58 5.01 5.43
N PHE A 168 -4.22 5.96 4.74
CA PHE A 168 -5.29 5.70 3.79
C PHE A 168 -4.91 6.17 2.39
N SER A 169 -5.22 5.35 1.38
CA SER A 169 -5.05 5.67 -0.03
C SER A 169 -6.39 6.02 -0.65
N VAL A 170 -6.54 7.23 -1.18
CA VAL A 170 -7.79 7.66 -1.85
C VAL A 170 -7.88 7.15 -3.30
N GLY A 171 -6.79 6.61 -3.86
CA GLY A 171 -6.80 6.08 -5.22
C GLY A 171 -5.52 5.33 -5.56
N ASN A 172 -5.62 4.50 -6.60
CA ASN A 172 -4.48 3.80 -7.19
C ASN A 172 -4.42 4.09 -8.69
N GLU A 173 -3.30 4.63 -9.16
CA GLU A 173 -2.98 4.84 -10.57
C GLU A 173 -4.01 5.61 -11.40
N ASN A 174 -4.80 6.49 -10.76
CA ASN A 174 -5.79 7.32 -11.45
C ASN A 174 -5.16 8.29 -12.48
N ASN A 175 -3.83 8.46 -12.46
CA ASN A 175 -3.07 9.26 -13.40
C ASN A 175 -2.73 8.54 -14.71
N LEU A 176 -3.11 7.28 -14.89
CA LEU A 176 -2.92 6.55 -16.13
C LEU A 176 -3.83 7.08 -17.23
N GLN A 177 -3.29 7.10 -18.46
CA GLN A 177 -4.12 7.32 -19.64
C GLN A 177 -5.06 6.15 -19.85
N LYS A 178 -6.29 6.45 -20.22
CA LYS A 178 -7.24 5.40 -20.55
C LYS A 178 -6.95 4.74 -21.89
N LEU A 179 -7.12 3.43 -21.92
CA LEU A 179 -7.08 2.64 -23.14
C LEU A 179 -8.15 3.09 -24.16
N SER A 180 -9.24 3.73 -23.70
CA SER A 180 -10.29 4.26 -24.57
C SER A 180 -9.92 5.54 -25.32
N GLY A 181 -8.79 6.16 -24.96
CA GLY A 181 -8.32 7.41 -25.60
C GLY A 181 -9.20 8.64 -25.35
N LYS A 182 -10.23 8.55 -24.49
CA LYS A 182 -11.17 9.65 -24.28
C LYS A 182 -10.69 10.69 -23.27
N HIS A 183 -9.97 10.25 -22.23
CA HIS A 183 -9.47 11.14 -21.17
C HIS A 183 -8.14 10.62 -20.65
N ASP A 184 -7.22 11.50 -20.38
CA ASP A 184 -5.99 11.16 -19.66
C ASP A 184 -6.13 11.41 -18.15
N GLY A 185 -5.16 10.98 -17.38
CA GLY A 185 -5.18 11.14 -15.93
C GLY A 185 -5.16 12.59 -15.46
N THR A 186 -4.72 13.55 -16.30
CA THR A 186 -4.76 14.98 -15.95
C THR A 186 -6.19 15.53 -15.98
N THR A 187 -7.06 14.96 -16.80
CA THR A 187 -8.47 15.33 -16.88
C THR A 187 -9.24 14.96 -15.60
N THR A 188 -8.97 13.79 -15.03
CA THR A 188 -9.63 13.30 -13.81
C THR A 188 -8.92 13.70 -12.52
N ALA A 189 -7.70 14.22 -12.60
CA ALA A 189 -6.92 14.65 -11.43
C ALA A 189 -7.67 15.64 -10.50
N PRO A 190 -8.46 16.61 -11.00
CA PRO A 190 -9.27 17.46 -10.13
C PRO A 190 -10.27 16.70 -9.28
N CYS A 191 -10.88 15.62 -9.79
CA CYS A 191 -11.76 14.75 -9.02
C CYS A 191 -11.03 14.00 -7.91
N VAL A 192 -9.85 13.46 -8.21
CA VAL A 192 -9.00 12.79 -7.21
C VAL A 192 -8.59 13.76 -6.11
N LYS A 193 -8.18 14.97 -6.50
CA LYS A 193 -7.75 16.01 -5.55
C LYS A 193 -8.92 16.55 -4.72
N ALA A 194 -10.11 16.69 -5.29
CA ALA A 194 -11.32 17.05 -4.57
C ALA A 194 -11.70 15.96 -3.56
N PHE A 195 -11.66 14.69 -3.97
CA PHE A 195 -11.91 13.56 -3.08
C PHE A 195 -10.90 13.52 -1.92
N LEU A 196 -9.60 13.66 -2.20
CA LEU A 196 -8.56 13.78 -1.18
C LEU A 196 -8.86 14.90 -0.18
N ARG A 197 -9.20 16.11 -0.66
CA ARG A 197 -9.57 17.26 0.15
C ARG A 197 -10.72 16.95 1.10
N ASP A 198 -11.78 16.35 0.57
CA ASP A 198 -13.00 16.14 1.33
C ASP A 198 -12.83 15.05 2.39
N VAL A 199 -12.10 13.98 2.08
CA VAL A 199 -11.75 12.95 3.07
C VAL A 199 -10.85 13.51 4.16
N ARG A 200 -9.88 14.37 3.84
CA ARG A 200 -9.03 15.02 4.83
C ARG A 200 -9.79 16.02 5.71
N ARG A 201 -10.75 16.75 5.14
CA ARG A 201 -11.67 17.61 5.91
C ARG A 201 -12.52 16.79 6.89
N TYR A 202 -13.05 15.65 6.41
CA TYR A 202 -13.78 14.71 7.27
C TYR A 202 -12.89 14.19 8.39
N ALA A 203 -11.71 13.69 8.07
CA ALA A 203 -10.75 13.20 9.07
C ALA A 203 -10.40 14.26 10.12
N SER A 204 -10.21 15.51 9.69
CA SER A 204 -9.97 16.66 10.59
C SER A 204 -11.15 16.94 11.53
N SER A 205 -12.39 16.72 11.06
CA SER A 205 -13.58 16.85 11.91
C SER A 205 -13.68 15.74 12.96
N CYS A 206 -12.97 14.64 12.79
CA CYS A 206 -12.92 13.51 13.69
C CYS A 206 -11.82 13.63 14.78
N VAL A 207 -10.98 14.66 14.72
CA VAL A 207 -9.92 14.89 15.71
C VAL A 207 -10.52 15.05 17.11
N GLY A 208 -10.02 14.29 18.08
CA GLY A 208 -10.57 14.20 19.44
C GLY A 208 -11.46 12.99 19.67
N SER A 209 -12.01 12.38 18.63
CA SER A 209 -12.74 11.10 18.70
C SER A 209 -11.97 9.94 18.07
N LEU A 210 -11.22 10.22 17.01
CA LEU A 210 -10.35 9.27 16.32
C LEU A 210 -8.94 9.85 16.19
N ARG A 211 -7.97 8.97 16.06
CA ARG A 211 -6.59 9.34 15.74
C ARG A 211 -6.51 9.97 14.35
N ALA A 212 -5.68 10.98 14.20
CA ALA A 212 -5.33 11.49 12.88
C ALA A 212 -4.45 10.46 12.15
N VAL A 213 -4.97 9.85 11.10
CA VAL A 213 -4.26 8.89 10.24
C VAL A 213 -3.96 9.59 8.91
N PRO A 214 -2.71 9.57 8.41
CA PRO A 214 -2.36 10.28 7.19
C PRO A 214 -3.09 9.73 5.96
N ILE A 215 -3.55 10.64 5.10
CA ILE A 215 -4.30 10.34 3.88
C ILE A 215 -3.49 10.79 2.67
N GLY A 216 -3.26 9.87 1.76
CA GLY A 216 -2.52 10.09 0.52
C GLY A 216 -3.09 9.28 -0.63
N LEU A 217 -2.29 9.01 -1.63
CA LEU A 217 -2.69 8.24 -2.81
C LEU A 217 -1.50 7.55 -3.45
N ASP A 218 -1.80 6.49 -4.19
CA ASP A 218 -0.84 5.80 -5.04
C ASP A 218 -1.05 6.19 -6.50
N ILE A 219 0.04 6.45 -7.21
CA ILE A 219 0.03 6.87 -8.63
C ILE A 219 0.98 6.04 -9.46
N ALA A 220 0.64 5.84 -10.71
CA ALA A 220 1.51 5.22 -11.69
C ALA A 220 2.76 6.07 -11.91
N ASP A 221 3.88 5.41 -12.13
CA ASP A 221 5.17 6.04 -12.40
C ASP A 221 5.24 6.59 -13.83
N ILE A 222 4.53 7.70 -14.08
CA ILE A 222 4.45 8.37 -15.38
C ILE A 222 5.19 9.71 -15.34
N PRO A 223 6.20 9.92 -16.18
CA PRO A 223 6.83 11.24 -16.35
C PRO A 223 5.85 12.29 -16.96
N PRO A 224 6.00 13.55 -16.59
CA PRO A 224 6.99 14.10 -15.66
C PRO A 224 6.54 13.94 -14.19
N ARG A 225 7.29 13.20 -13.42
CA ARG A 225 6.96 12.86 -12.01
C ARG A 225 6.83 14.08 -11.11
N ALA A 226 7.68 15.08 -11.31
CA ALA A 226 7.64 16.34 -10.58
C ALA A 226 6.28 17.05 -10.72
N GLN A 227 5.61 16.94 -11.86
CA GLN A 227 4.28 17.54 -12.08
C GLN A 227 3.23 16.91 -11.19
N TRP A 228 3.25 15.58 -11.02
CA TRP A 228 2.32 14.88 -10.14
C TRP A 228 2.58 15.21 -8.67
N LEU A 229 3.85 15.30 -8.25
CA LEU A 229 4.23 15.73 -6.91
C LEU A 229 3.75 17.16 -6.64
N GLN A 230 3.99 18.08 -7.57
CA GLN A 230 3.51 19.46 -7.48
C GLN A 230 1.98 19.51 -7.36
N TYR A 231 1.28 18.73 -8.20
CA TYR A 231 -0.17 18.75 -8.22
C TYR A 231 -0.80 18.27 -6.91
N TYR A 232 -0.33 17.16 -6.36
CA TYR A 232 -0.90 16.62 -5.13
C TYR A 232 -0.32 17.25 -3.86
N ASP A 233 0.76 18.03 -3.93
CA ASP A 233 1.25 18.80 -2.78
C ASP A 233 0.78 20.25 -2.77
N CYS A 234 0.45 20.86 -3.91
CA CYS A 234 0.08 22.28 -3.91
C CYS A 234 -1.24 22.52 -3.17
N CYS A 235 -1.27 23.66 -2.48
CA CYS A 235 -2.45 24.14 -1.76
C CYS A 235 -3.38 24.87 -2.72
N VAL A 236 -4.59 24.36 -2.93
CA VAL A 236 -5.62 25.02 -3.74
C VAL A 236 -6.48 25.90 -2.85
N GLU A 237 -6.70 27.16 -3.24
CA GLU A 237 -7.50 28.13 -2.49
C GLU A 237 -7.07 28.31 -1.02
N ASN A 238 -5.78 28.12 -0.74
CA ASN A 238 -5.21 28.12 0.62
C ASN A 238 -5.78 27.04 1.55
N ASP A 239 -6.41 26.00 1.00
CA ASP A 239 -6.91 24.87 1.77
C ASP A 239 -5.87 23.77 1.89
N GLU A 240 -5.27 23.64 3.07
CA GLU A 240 -4.30 22.60 3.41
C GLU A 240 -4.84 21.17 3.21
N HIS A 241 -6.16 20.95 3.27
CA HIS A 241 -6.75 19.63 3.05
C HIS A 241 -6.65 19.20 1.59
N SER A 242 -6.42 20.11 0.65
CA SER A 242 -6.21 19.79 -0.76
C SER A 242 -4.86 19.12 -1.05
N ARG A 243 -3.98 18.98 -0.05
CA ARG A 243 -2.63 18.41 -0.17
C ARG A 243 -2.62 16.94 0.28
N ALA A 244 -1.93 16.07 -0.43
CA ALA A 244 -1.69 14.71 0.02
C ALA A 244 -0.71 14.69 1.20
N GLU A 245 -0.96 13.84 2.21
CA GLU A 245 -0.07 13.70 3.36
C GLU A 245 1.06 12.68 3.12
N TRP A 246 0.95 11.89 2.05
CA TRP A 246 1.97 11.02 1.48
C TRP A 246 1.62 10.73 0.02
N ILE A 247 2.60 10.32 -0.77
CA ILE A 247 2.40 9.84 -2.15
C ILE A 247 3.17 8.52 -2.32
N GLY A 248 2.50 7.54 -2.92
CA GLY A 248 3.10 6.30 -3.41
C GLY A 248 3.27 6.37 -4.93
N PHE A 249 4.46 6.08 -5.45
CA PHE A 249 4.66 5.77 -6.85
C PHE A 249 4.75 4.26 -7.03
N ASN A 250 4.33 3.77 -8.19
CA ASN A 250 4.42 2.36 -8.57
C ASN A 250 5.53 2.16 -9.63
N PRO A 251 6.83 2.29 -9.29
CA PRO A 251 7.92 2.15 -10.24
C PRO A 251 8.31 0.68 -10.45
N TYR A 252 8.41 0.28 -11.71
CA TYR A 252 8.90 -1.03 -12.12
C TYR A 252 10.18 -0.85 -12.95
N VAL A 253 11.25 -0.38 -12.30
CA VAL A 253 12.49 0.05 -12.96
C VAL A 253 13.66 -0.92 -12.80
N GLU A 254 13.65 -1.79 -11.78
CA GLU A 254 14.69 -2.78 -11.54
C GLU A 254 14.18 -4.17 -11.94
N CYS A 255 14.31 -4.53 -13.22
CA CYS A 255 13.66 -5.69 -13.81
C CYS A 255 14.58 -6.88 -14.05
N ASP A 256 15.90 -6.69 -14.12
CA ASP A 256 16.86 -7.77 -14.35
C ASP A 256 17.56 -8.18 -13.04
N PRO A 257 17.24 -9.36 -12.47
CA PRO A 257 17.81 -9.79 -11.21
C PRO A 257 19.31 -10.09 -11.29
N LYS A 258 19.90 -10.17 -12.48
CA LYS A 258 21.32 -10.49 -12.70
C LYS A 258 22.15 -9.28 -13.06
N ALA A 259 21.53 -8.21 -13.59
CA ALA A 259 22.27 -7.07 -14.11
C ALA A 259 22.89 -6.21 -13.00
N HIS A 260 22.18 -6.05 -11.88
CA HIS A 260 22.56 -5.11 -10.85
C HIS A 260 22.56 -5.77 -9.46
N THR A 261 23.75 -6.03 -8.94
CA THR A 261 23.96 -6.55 -7.57
C THR A 261 24.30 -5.45 -6.58
N LYS A 262 24.56 -4.22 -7.07
CA LYS A 262 24.90 -3.03 -6.28
C LYS A 262 24.05 -1.85 -6.75
N TYR A 263 23.58 -1.04 -5.82
CA TYR A 263 22.79 0.16 -6.10
C TYR A 263 23.44 1.09 -7.14
N ALA A 264 24.77 1.28 -7.05
CA ALA A 264 25.53 2.11 -7.98
C ALA A 264 25.42 1.69 -9.46
N GLN A 265 25.01 0.46 -9.74
CA GLN A 265 24.81 -0.07 -11.10
C GLN A 265 23.39 0.18 -11.63
N SER A 266 22.42 0.44 -10.75
CA SER A 266 21.01 0.67 -11.12
C SER A 266 20.81 2.11 -11.59
N GLU A 267 21.01 2.36 -12.88
CA GLU A 267 20.79 3.69 -13.48
C GLU A 267 19.32 4.12 -13.35
N GLY A 268 18.38 3.19 -13.46
CA GLY A 268 16.94 3.47 -13.34
C GLY A 268 16.57 4.00 -11.97
N LEU A 269 16.96 3.31 -10.89
CA LEU A 269 16.67 3.76 -9.52
C LEU A 269 17.41 5.04 -9.15
N ARG A 270 18.70 5.16 -9.54
CA ARG A 270 19.46 6.38 -9.29
C ARG A 270 18.89 7.59 -10.03
N GLY A 271 18.47 7.41 -11.29
CA GLY A 271 17.76 8.44 -12.06
C GLY A 271 16.47 8.86 -11.37
N LEU A 272 15.68 7.90 -10.91
CA LEU A 272 14.43 8.15 -10.18
C LEU A 272 14.68 8.91 -8.87
N MET A 273 15.66 8.51 -8.07
CA MET A 273 16.01 9.21 -6.83
C MET A 273 16.49 10.64 -7.08
N LYS A 274 17.22 10.88 -8.17
CA LYS A 274 17.62 12.23 -8.58
C LYS A 274 16.42 13.10 -8.94
N GLU A 275 15.42 12.57 -9.66
CA GLU A 275 14.17 13.30 -9.95
C GLU A 275 13.42 13.65 -8.67
N TYR A 276 13.31 12.71 -7.71
CA TYR A 276 12.65 12.96 -6.42
C TYR A 276 13.42 13.99 -5.58
N GLN A 277 14.75 13.92 -5.58
CA GLN A 277 15.58 14.93 -4.92
C GLN A 277 15.35 16.33 -5.49
N GLN A 278 15.30 16.45 -6.82
CA GLN A 278 15.05 17.73 -7.50
C GLN A 278 13.65 18.27 -7.27
N ALA A 279 12.67 17.39 -7.10
CA ALA A 279 11.30 17.79 -6.82
C ALA A 279 11.09 18.32 -5.39
N GLU A 280 11.98 17.99 -4.45
CA GLU A 280 11.93 18.43 -3.04
C GLU A 280 10.56 18.22 -2.36
N TYR A 281 9.88 17.11 -2.67
CA TYR A 281 8.56 16.84 -2.10
C TYR A 281 8.65 16.80 -0.56
N PRO A 282 7.82 17.61 0.17
CA PRO A 282 8.04 17.86 1.59
C PRO A 282 7.44 16.81 2.53
N ARG A 283 6.72 15.83 2.01
CA ARG A 283 6.02 14.79 2.77
C ARG A 283 6.52 13.40 2.41
N PRO A 284 6.14 12.32 3.12
CA PRO A 284 6.60 10.97 2.80
C PRO A 284 6.29 10.57 1.36
N LEU A 285 7.32 10.09 0.67
CA LEU A 285 7.25 9.37 -0.58
C LEU A 285 7.53 7.90 -0.32
N MET A 286 6.80 7.01 -0.98
CA MET A 286 7.04 5.57 -0.92
C MET A 286 6.91 4.95 -2.31
N PHE A 287 7.42 3.73 -2.45
CA PHE A 287 7.00 2.89 -3.56
C PHE A 287 5.68 2.21 -3.17
N GLY A 288 4.58 2.70 -3.73
CA GLY A 288 3.25 2.10 -3.55
C GLY A 288 3.25 0.65 -3.98
N GLU A 289 3.92 0.39 -5.12
CA GLU A 289 4.23 -0.95 -5.64
C GLU A 289 5.63 -0.96 -6.23
N PHE A 290 6.35 -2.08 -6.06
CA PHE A 290 7.61 -2.35 -6.76
C PHE A 290 7.82 -3.85 -6.92
N GLY A 291 8.88 -4.25 -7.60
CA GLY A 291 9.21 -5.65 -7.82
C GLY A 291 8.96 -6.05 -9.27
N CYS A 292 9.61 -5.34 -10.20
CA CYS A 292 9.57 -5.66 -11.62
C CYS A 292 10.02 -7.10 -11.88
N ASN A 293 9.31 -7.81 -12.75
CA ASN A 293 9.71 -9.13 -13.20
C ASN A 293 9.84 -9.20 -14.73
N LEU A 294 10.65 -10.13 -15.22
CA LEU A 294 10.84 -10.36 -16.67
C LEU A 294 9.82 -11.36 -17.25
N GLY A 295 8.88 -11.85 -16.45
CA GLY A 295 7.87 -12.79 -16.87
C GLY A 295 8.29 -14.26 -16.87
N ASP A 296 9.53 -14.58 -16.49
CA ASP A 296 10.07 -15.94 -16.44
C ASP A 296 10.21 -16.49 -15.01
N ASN A 297 9.81 -15.73 -14.00
CA ASN A 297 9.88 -16.08 -12.59
C ASN A 297 8.74 -17.00 -12.17
N THR A 298 8.71 -18.20 -12.75
CA THR A 298 7.74 -19.25 -12.44
C THR A 298 8.43 -20.44 -11.79
N ILE A 299 7.65 -21.46 -11.41
CA ILE A 299 8.19 -22.73 -10.89
C ILE A 299 9.28 -23.32 -11.80
N ASP A 300 9.10 -23.22 -13.13
CA ASP A 300 10.03 -23.75 -14.10
C ASP A 300 11.14 -22.78 -14.52
N GLY A 301 11.03 -21.50 -14.16
CA GLY A 301 11.91 -20.42 -14.61
C GLY A 301 12.81 -19.83 -13.51
N PHE A 302 13.40 -20.66 -12.68
CA PHE A 302 14.16 -20.21 -11.50
C PHE A 302 15.35 -19.31 -11.78
N GLN A 303 15.92 -19.33 -12.99
CA GLN A 303 17.05 -18.47 -13.35
C GLN A 303 16.67 -17.00 -13.43
N ALA A 304 15.40 -16.69 -13.63
CA ALA A 304 14.86 -15.34 -13.76
C ALA A 304 14.09 -14.87 -12.51
N GLN A 305 14.27 -15.53 -11.37
CA GLN A 305 13.67 -15.10 -10.10
C GLN A 305 14.18 -13.72 -9.70
N ARG A 306 13.28 -12.87 -9.16
CA ARG A 306 13.62 -11.54 -8.68
C ARG A 306 14.64 -11.62 -7.54
N ALA A 307 15.71 -10.84 -7.62
CA ALA A 307 16.75 -10.81 -6.58
C ALA A 307 16.39 -9.94 -5.38
N PHE A 308 15.45 -8.98 -5.56
CA PHE A 308 15.01 -8.03 -4.53
C PHE A 308 16.15 -7.23 -3.85
N TYR A 309 17.24 -6.96 -4.57
CA TYR A 309 18.29 -6.06 -4.06
C TYR A 309 17.73 -4.66 -3.79
N ASP A 310 16.80 -4.18 -4.63
CA ASP A 310 16.10 -2.92 -4.49
C ASP A 310 15.31 -2.82 -3.17
N ALA A 311 14.74 -3.91 -2.69
CA ALA A 311 14.06 -3.98 -1.40
C ALA A 311 15.01 -3.70 -0.21
N LYS A 312 16.27 -4.09 -0.33
CA LYS A 312 17.31 -3.76 0.65
C LYS A 312 17.82 -2.33 0.46
N TRP A 313 18.15 -1.95 -0.78
CA TRP A 313 18.69 -0.62 -1.08
C TRP A 313 17.76 0.51 -0.65
N MET A 314 16.46 0.38 -0.86
CA MET A 314 15.51 1.41 -0.44
C MET A 314 15.48 1.66 1.07
N ASN A 315 15.99 0.74 1.85
CA ASN A 315 16.03 0.83 3.30
C ASN A 315 17.44 1.13 3.87
N GLU A 316 18.50 1.05 3.06
CA GLU A 316 19.89 1.26 3.50
C GLU A 316 20.65 2.33 2.70
N GLU A 317 20.42 2.41 1.38
CA GLU A 317 21.16 3.36 0.55
C GLU A 317 20.72 4.80 0.80
N LYS A 318 21.68 5.66 1.10
CA LYS A 318 21.39 7.04 1.51
C LYS A 318 20.62 7.82 0.44
N GLU A 319 20.94 7.66 -0.85
CA GLU A 319 20.22 8.32 -1.93
C GLU A 319 18.73 7.92 -1.94
N MET A 320 18.41 6.67 -1.60
CA MET A 320 17.02 6.19 -1.50
C MET A 320 16.37 6.59 -0.19
N THR A 321 17.07 6.35 0.94
CA THR A 321 16.48 6.68 2.26
C THR A 321 16.26 8.17 2.45
N ASP A 322 16.98 9.05 1.76
CA ASP A 322 16.74 10.49 1.80
C ASP A 322 15.45 10.90 1.06
N GLN A 323 14.97 10.08 0.12
CA GLN A 323 13.81 10.43 -0.72
C GLN A 323 12.56 9.64 -0.39
N ILE A 324 12.66 8.36 -0.08
CA ILE A 324 11.52 7.46 0.14
C ILE A 324 11.57 6.81 1.52
N VAL A 325 10.40 6.44 2.03
CA VAL A 325 10.25 5.76 3.34
C VAL A 325 10.19 4.24 3.23
N GLY A 326 10.46 3.66 2.06
CA GLY A 326 10.36 2.24 1.75
C GLY A 326 9.27 1.96 0.73
N GLY A 327 8.75 0.74 0.68
CA GLY A 327 7.73 0.38 -0.31
C GLY A 327 7.08 -0.96 -0.08
N ASN A 328 6.12 -1.31 -0.97
CA ASN A 328 5.38 -2.56 -0.95
C ASN A 328 5.74 -3.40 -2.19
N VAL A 329 6.23 -4.60 -1.98
CA VAL A 329 6.42 -5.56 -3.08
C VAL A 329 5.06 -5.90 -3.68
N PHE A 330 4.94 -5.81 -4.99
CA PHE A 330 3.82 -6.33 -5.73
C PHE A 330 4.21 -7.73 -6.25
N GLU A 331 3.59 -8.81 -5.76
CA GLU A 331 2.54 -8.93 -4.77
C GLU A 331 2.68 -10.27 -3.98
N PHE A 332 1.83 -10.51 -2.97
CA PHE A 332 1.91 -11.70 -2.11
C PHE A 332 1.75 -13.01 -2.91
N THR A 333 0.70 -13.12 -3.72
CA THR A 333 0.41 -14.36 -4.45
C THR A 333 0.03 -14.10 -5.90
N THR A 334 0.47 -15.00 -6.78
CA THR A 334 0.10 -15.00 -8.19
C THR A 334 -1.41 -15.02 -8.37
N GLU A 335 -1.95 -14.06 -9.11
CA GLU A 335 -3.36 -14.02 -9.50
C GLU A 335 -3.58 -14.78 -10.82
N ARG A 336 -4.04 -16.01 -10.75
CA ARG A 336 -4.22 -16.87 -11.94
C ARG A 336 -5.17 -16.30 -12.97
N ILE A 337 -6.17 -15.52 -12.56
CA ILE A 337 -7.12 -14.90 -13.50
C ILE A 337 -6.42 -13.97 -14.50
N HIS A 338 -5.28 -13.43 -14.14
CA HIS A 338 -4.49 -12.53 -14.99
C HIS A 338 -3.44 -13.26 -15.84
N LEU A 339 -3.33 -14.58 -15.70
CA LEU A 339 -2.50 -15.39 -16.58
C LEU A 339 -3.23 -15.63 -17.91
N LYS A 340 -2.54 -15.45 -19.04
CA LYS A 340 -3.12 -15.60 -20.39
C LYS A 340 -3.64 -17.00 -20.66
N ASP A 341 -2.94 -18.01 -20.16
CA ASP A 341 -3.27 -19.43 -20.33
C ASP A 341 -3.73 -20.11 -19.04
N GLN A 342 -3.91 -19.32 -17.98
CA GLN A 342 -4.32 -19.78 -16.65
C GLN A 342 -3.41 -20.85 -16.03
N LYS A 343 -2.16 -20.93 -16.48
CA LYS A 343 -1.16 -21.87 -16.02
C LYS A 343 0.09 -21.15 -15.54
N LEU A 344 0.78 -21.76 -14.60
CA LEU A 344 2.09 -21.28 -14.13
C LEU A 344 3.16 -21.69 -15.15
N THR A 345 3.25 -20.98 -16.25
CA THR A 345 4.20 -21.26 -17.34
C THR A 345 5.37 -20.27 -17.34
N LYS A 346 6.39 -20.53 -18.16
CA LYS A 346 7.52 -19.61 -18.39
C LYS A 346 7.16 -18.41 -19.26
N LYS A 347 5.96 -18.37 -19.84
CA LYS A 347 5.51 -17.27 -20.67
C LYS A 347 5.36 -15.99 -19.84
N ARG A 348 5.61 -14.87 -20.48
CA ARG A 348 5.33 -13.56 -19.92
C ARG A 348 3.84 -13.38 -19.72
N ASP A 349 3.45 -13.18 -18.49
CA ASP A 349 2.08 -12.92 -18.07
C ASP A 349 2.04 -11.90 -16.94
N ASP A 350 1.03 -11.05 -16.97
CA ASP A 350 0.91 -9.97 -15.99
C ASP A 350 0.50 -10.47 -14.61
N GLY A 351 -0.08 -11.65 -14.53
CA GLY A 351 -0.46 -12.29 -13.27
C GLY A 351 0.72 -12.84 -12.45
N LYS A 352 1.95 -12.84 -12.98
CA LYS A 352 3.11 -13.51 -12.35
C LYS A 352 3.94 -12.61 -11.42
N TYR A 353 3.30 -11.73 -10.70
CA TYR A 353 4.00 -10.87 -9.73
C TYR A 353 4.05 -11.46 -8.31
N GLY A 354 3.30 -12.52 -8.03
CA GLY A 354 3.31 -13.17 -6.73
C GLY A 354 4.71 -13.62 -6.31
N ILE A 355 5.04 -13.46 -5.02
CA ILE A 355 6.24 -14.10 -4.42
C ILE A 355 6.03 -15.58 -4.14
N GLY A 356 4.85 -16.06 -4.44
CA GLY A 356 4.40 -17.45 -4.38
C GLY A 356 3.07 -17.61 -5.09
N TYR A 357 2.49 -18.75 -4.98
CA TYR A 357 1.19 -19.11 -5.60
C TYR A 357 0.36 -19.96 -4.67
N PHE A 358 -0.94 -20.11 -4.96
CA PHE A 358 -1.81 -21.02 -4.24
C PHE A 358 -1.91 -22.39 -4.91
N SER A 359 -1.94 -23.44 -4.08
CA SER A 359 -2.13 -24.83 -4.44
C SER A 359 -3.24 -25.43 -3.56
N PRO A 360 -4.05 -26.37 -4.09
CA PRO A 360 -4.10 -26.86 -5.46
C PRO A 360 -4.70 -25.86 -6.46
N ASP A 361 -4.67 -26.21 -7.75
CA ASP A 361 -5.13 -25.36 -8.84
C ASP A 361 -6.61 -24.99 -8.77
N ASP A 362 -7.43 -25.83 -8.14
CA ASP A 362 -8.87 -25.66 -7.95
C ASP A 362 -9.25 -25.11 -6.56
N CYS A 363 -8.29 -24.60 -5.80
CA CYS A 363 -8.56 -24.09 -4.48
C CYS A 363 -9.44 -22.83 -4.51
N ASP A 364 -10.40 -22.74 -3.57
CA ASP A 364 -11.43 -21.71 -3.54
C ASP A 364 -11.59 -21.01 -2.19
N HIS A 365 -10.67 -21.25 -1.24
CA HIS A 365 -10.73 -20.82 0.18
C HIS A 365 -11.95 -21.32 0.96
N GLY A 366 -12.84 -22.04 0.33
CA GLY A 366 -14.04 -22.59 0.96
C GLY A 366 -13.98 -24.09 1.09
N LYS A 367 -14.37 -24.81 0.02
CA LYS A 367 -14.36 -26.28 0.01
C LYS A 367 -12.95 -26.83 -0.09
N THR A 368 -12.11 -26.20 -0.91
CA THR A 368 -10.72 -26.56 -1.13
C THR A 368 -9.84 -25.42 -0.62
N PRO A 369 -9.21 -25.54 0.57
CA PRO A 369 -8.34 -24.52 1.10
C PRO A 369 -7.15 -24.23 0.19
N CYS A 370 -6.84 -22.95 -0.04
CA CYS A 370 -5.67 -22.53 -0.79
C CYS A 370 -4.44 -22.51 0.15
N LYS A 371 -3.42 -23.29 -0.21
CA LYS A 371 -2.14 -23.32 0.52
C LYS A 371 -1.12 -22.49 -0.25
N PHE A 372 -0.49 -21.55 0.43
CA PHE A 372 0.59 -20.76 -0.16
C PHE A 372 1.83 -21.63 -0.38
N VAL A 373 2.38 -21.54 -1.59
CA VAL A 373 3.63 -22.20 -2.00
C VAL A 373 4.60 -21.10 -2.48
N PRO A 374 5.73 -20.89 -1.79
CA PRO A 374 6.67 -19.84 -2.18
C PRO A 374 7.40 -20.17 -3.48
N TYR A 375 7.65 -19.14 -4.30
CA TYR A 375 8.66 -19.22 -5.34
C TYR A 375 10.07 -19.09 -4.72
N PRO A 376 11.15 -19.46 -5.42
CA PRO A 376 12.52 -19.28 -4.91
C PRO A 376 12.86 -17.84 -4.55
N GLU A 377 12.29 -16.85 -5.23
CA GLU A 377 12.46 -15.42 -4.96
C GLU A 377 11.91 -14.97 -3.60
N PHE A 378 11.05 -15.74 -2.97
CA PHE A 378 10.61 -15.51 -1.59
C PHE A 378 11.80 -15.47 -0.63
N ALA A 379 12.77 -16.38 -0.81
CA ALA A 379 13.98 -16.40 0.01
C ALA A 379 14.87 -15.15 -0.22
N ASN A 380 14.89 -14.63 -1.45
CA ASN A 380 15.61 -13.40 -1.78
C ASN A 380 14.98 -12.20 -1.07
N LEU A 381 13.65 -12.06 -1.12
CA LEU A 381 12.93 -10.99 -0.42
C LEU A 381 13.08 -11.11 1.11
N LYS A 382 12.97 -12.33 1.65
CA LYS A 382 13.22 -12.59 3.07
C LYS A 382 14.62 -12.10 3.48
N THR A 383 15.63 -12.46 2.72
CA THR A 383 17.00 -11.99 2.96
C THR A 383 17.07 -10.47 2.92
N ALA A 384 16.50 -9.83 1.89
CA ALA A 384 16.50 -8.38 1.77
C ALA A 384 15.87 -7.69 2.99
N TYR A 385 14.72 -8.17 3.46
CA TYR A 385 13.99 -7.54 4.57
C TYR A 385 14.57 -7.85 5.95
N THR A 386 15.03 -9.09 6.18
CA THR A 386 15.52 -9.50 7.51
C THR A 386 16.96 -9.09 7.78
N THR A 387 17.78 -8.84 6.72
CA THR A 387 19.16 -8.37 6.85
C THR A 387 19.31 -6.85 6.73
N THR A 388 18.23 -6.13 6.56
CA THR A 388 18.23 -4.66 6.55
C THR A 388 18.64 -4.10 7.90
N THR A 389 19.61 -3.21 7.91
CA THR A 389 20.03 -2.48 9.12
C THR A 389 18.95 -1.47 9.54
N PRO A 390 18.45 -1.52 10.79
CA PRO A 390 17.49 -0.55 11.26
C PRO A 390 18.05 0.89 11.22
N SER A 391 17.20 1.85 10.88
CA SER A 391 17.57 3.26 10.96
C SER A 391 17.81 3.69 12.41
N THR A 392 18.83 4.50 12.62
CA THR A 392 19.13 5.14 13.92
C THR A 392 18.66 6.58 14.00
N LEU A 393 18.03 7.09 12.93
CA LEU A 393 17.47 8.44 12.88
C LEU A 393 16.32 8.56 13.86
N THR A 394 16.31 9.64 14.66
CA THR A 394 15.22 9.90 15.60
C THR A 394 14.41 11.11 15.17
N MET A 395 13.13 11.13 15.54
CA MET A 395 12.24 12.26 15.30
C MET A 395 12.76 13.56 15.95
N SER A 396 13.44 13.48 17.10
CA SER A 396 14.01 14.64 17.80
C SER A 396 15.18 15.25 17.04
N THR A 397 16.05 14.44 16.45
CA THR A 397 17.24 14.90 15.71
C THR A 397 16.95 15.22 14.25
N TYR A 398 15.86 14.72 13.70
CA TYR A 398 15.52 14.95 12.30
C TYR A 398 14.98 16.38 12.07
N ASN A 399 15.66 17.14 11.20
CA ASN A 399 15.20 18.43 10.75
C ASN A 399 14.48 18.32 9.41
N GLY A 400 13.16 18.15 9.45
CA GLY A 400 12.31 17.97 8.26
C GLY A 400 11.71 19.24 7.65
N THR A 401 12.10 20.42 8.16
CA THR A 401 11.41 21.69 7.82
C THR A 401 12.00 22.44 6.62
N HIS A 402 13.05 21.89 5.99
CA HIS A 402 13.75 22.57 4.90
C HIS A 402 13.00 22.52 3.54
N ARG A 403 12.13 21.54 3.33
CA ARG A 403 11.33 21.43 2.10
C ARG A 403 10.05 22.25 2.21
N LYS A 404 9.74 22.99 1.16
CA LYS A 404 8.57 23.89 1.11
C LYS A 404 7.42 23.24 0.35
N ILE A 405 6.20 23.74 0.58
CA ILE A 405 5.01 23.41 -0.20
C ILE A 405 5.29 23.70 -1.68
N LEU A 406 5.01 22.76 -2.54
CA LEU A 406 5.21 22.89 -3.97
C LEU A 406 4.11 23.78 -4.60
N LYS A 407 4.47 24.47 -5.67
CA LYS A 407 3.50 25.27 -6.44
C LYS A 407 2.69 24.38 -7.37
N CYS A 408 1.41 24.70 -7.57
CA CYS A 408 0.58 24.01 -8.54
C CYS A 408 1.17 24.10 -9.95
N PRO A 409 1.20 22.98 -10.69
CA PRO A 409 1.68 22.98 -12.07
C PRO A 409 0.67 23.69 -12.98
N LYS A 410 1.15 24.52 -13.89
CA LYS A 410 0.30 25.32 -14.78
C LYS A 410 -0.51 24.48 -15.80
N GLN A 411 -0.04 23.27 -16.07
CA GLN A 411 -0.60 22.39 -17.09
C GLN A 411 -1.80 21.55 -16.60
N MET A 412 -2.09 21.61 -15.29
CA MET A 412 -3.18 20.83 -14.69
C MET A 412 -4.22 21.75 -14.09
N SER A 413 -5.50 21.43 -14.28
CA SER A 413 -6.59 22.20 -13.68
C SER A 413 -6.59 22.06 -12.16
N ILE A 414 -6.75 23.20 -11.49
CA ILE A 414 -6.94 23.29 -10.03
C ILE A 414 -8.39 23.66 -9.67
N GLU A 415 -9.30 23.64 -10.64
CA GLU A 415 -10.73 23.82 -10.39
C GLU A 415 -11.28 22.53 -9.77
N LEU A 416 -11.37 22.52 -8.45
CA LEU A 416 -11.87 21.37 -7.70
C LEU A 416 -13.40 21.41 -7.60
N GLN A 417 -14.00 20.23 -7.75
CA GLN A 417 -15.44 20.09 -7.55
C GLN A 417 -15.83 20.48 -6.11
N PRO A 418 -17.05 21.01 -5.89
CA PRO A 418 -17.57 21.20 -4.56
C PRO A 418 -17.63 19.89 -3.78
N THR A 419 -17.53 19.98 -2.46
CA THR A 419 -17.73 18.80 -1.60
C THR A 419 -19.13 18.21 -1.81
N PRO A 420 -19.27 16.89 -2.01
CA PRO A 420 -20.58 16.26 -2.13
C PRO A 420 -21.50 16.56 -0.94
N THR A 421 -22.78 16.80 -1.23
CA THR A 421 -23.79 17.09 -0.19
C THR A 421 -24.30 15.77 0.38
N VAL A 422 -23.57 15.19 1.32
CA VAL A 422 -23.92 13.94 2.00
C VAL A 422 -23.97 14.14 3.50
N THR A 423 -24.73 13.29 4.21
CA THR A 423 -24.72 13.28 5.67
C THR A 423 -23.36 12.80 6.18
N LEU A 424 -22.70 13.63 7.00
CA LEU A 424 -21.44 13.23 7.63
C LEU A 424 -21.69 12.19 8.73
N LEU A 425 -20.84 11.16 8.75
CA LEU A 425 -20.90 10.11 9.77
C LEU A 425 -20.28 10.62 11.09
N LYS A 426 -20.76 10.09 12.20
CA LYS A 426 -20.15 10.34 13.51
C LYS A 426 -18.84 9.57 13.64
N CYS A 427 -17.84 10.22 14.22
CA CYS A 427 -16.48 9.69 14.40
C CYS A 427 -16.25 9.02 15.77
N SER A 428 -17.25 8.54 16.45
CA SER A 428 -17.12 8.01 17.80
C SER A 428 -17.11 6.48 17.81
N VAL A 429 -15.94 5.89 17.53
CA VAL A 429 -15.77 4.44 17.56
C VAL A 429 -14.57 4.10 18.43
N ALA A 430 -14.76 3.19 19.41
CA ALA A 430 -13.69 2.77 20.31
C ALA A 430 -12.81 1.69 19.64
N GLN A 431 -11.50 1.78 19.84
CA GLN A 431 -10.56 0.72 19.47
C GLN A 431 -10.86 -0.55 20.27
N PRO A 432 -10.91 -1.75 19.65
CA PRO A 432 -11.12 -2.99 20.36
C PRO A 432 -9.91 -3.34 21.23
N VAL A 433 -10.13 -4.15 22.27
CA VAL A 433 -9.05 -4.70 23.08
C VAL A 433 -8.58 -6.01 22.45
N CYS A 434 -7.32 -6.09 22.08
CA CYS A 434 -6.69 -7.29 21.47
C CYS A 434 -6.28 -8.36 22.47
N SER A 435 -6.72 -8.32 23.72
CA SER A 435 -6.44 -9.39 24.71
C SER A 435 -7.20 -10.66 24.34
N GLY A 436 -6.52 -11.81 24.29
CA GLY A 436 -7.04 -13.10 23.84
C GLY A 436 -8.18 -13.72 24.66
N THR A 437 -8.75 -13.00 25.60
CA THR A 437 -9.95 -13.35 26.33
C THR A 437 -11.10 -12.52 25.78
N LYS A 438 -11.96 -13.14 24.95
CA LYS A 438 -13.23 -12.63 24.46
C LYS A 438 -13.15 -11.12 24.22
N ALA A 439 -12.60 -10.73 23.07
CA ALA A 439 -12.81 -9.38 22.58
C ALA A 439 -14.29 -9.06 22.82
N ASN A 440 -14.59 -8.04 23.60
CA ASN A 440 -15.93 -7.51 23.64
C ASN A 440 -16.21 -7.15 22.19
N ALA A 441 -16.99 -8.00 21.53
CA ALA A 441 -17.27 -7.83 20.12
C ALA A 441 -17.65 -6.36 19.93
N PHE A 442 -16.89 -5.67 19.13
CA PHE A 442 -17.13 -4.28 18.81
C PHE A 442 -18.58 -4.19 18.31
N LYS A 443 -19.49 -3.76 19.17
CA LYS A 443 -20.85 -3.51 18.77
C LYS A 443 -20.82 -2.19 17.99
N LYS A 444 -20.60 -2.27 16.68
CA LYS A 444 -20.97 -1.16 15.80
C LYS A 444 -22.38 -0.78 16.18
N ASN A 445 -22.57 0.44 16.68
CA ASN A 445 -23.91 0.93 16.90
C ASN A 445 -24.63 0.86 15.55
N PRO A 446 -25.76 0.15 15.41
CA PRO A 446 -26.48 0.07 14.15
C PRO A 446 -26.83 1.43 13.53
N ALA A 447 -26.86 2.49 14.37
CA ALA A 447 -27.05 3.88 13.93
C ALA A 447 -25.81 4.49 13.24
N ASP A 448 -24.61 3.89 13.43
CA ASP A 448 -23.35 4.38 12.85
C ASP A 448 -23.03 3.68 11.50
N VAL A 449 -23.80 2.66 11.15
CA VAL A 449 -23.69 1.94 9.87
C VAL A 449 -24.80 2.46 8.97
N ILE A 450 -24.46 3.21 7.93
CA ILE A 450 -25.38 3.41 6.82
C ILE A 450 -25.56 2.01 6.21
N LYS A 451 -26.72 1.38 6.44
CA LYS A 451 -27.13 0.22 5.65
C LYS A 451 -27.11 0.68 4.20
N MET A 452 -26.10 0.32 3.46
CA MET A 452 -26.19 0.31 2.01
C MET A 452 -27.38 -0.62 1.75
N GLY A 453 -28.52 -0.02 1.32
CA GLY A 453 -29.79 -0.71 1.27
C GLY A 453 -29.63 -2.04 0.60
N ASP A 454 -30.29 -3.06 1.16
CA ASP A 454 -30.40 -4.39 0.57
C ASP A 454 -30.75 -4.22 -0.91
N LYS A 455 -29.72 -4.12 -1.75
CA LYS A 455 -29.92 -4.13 -3.19
C LYS A 455 -30.40 -5.52 -3.50
N LYS A 456 -31.67 -5.61 -3.85
CA LYS A 456 -32.28 -6.77 -4.49
C LYS A 456 -31.21 -7.52 -5.26
N LYS A 457 -31.09 -8.84 -4.99
CA LYS A 457 -30.40 -9.81 -5.82
C LYS A 457 -30.36 -9.29 -7.26
N PRO A 458 -29.21 -9.13 -7.90
CA PRO A 458 -29.18 -8.73 -9.30
C PRO A 458 -30.02 -9.74 -10.06
N SER A 459 -31.11 -9.28 -10.64
CA SER A 459 -31.79 -10.08 -11.64
C SER A 459 -30.78 -10.29 -12.75
N ASN A 460 -30.55 -11.55 -13.11
CA ASN A 460 -29.77 -11.95 -14.28
C ASN A 460 -30.29 -11.23 -15.53
N ARG A 461 -29.76 -10.06 -15.84
CA ARG A 461 -29.77 -9.43 -17.17
C ARG A 461 -28.78 -8.27 -17.17
N GLY A 462 -27.69 -8.53 -17.83
CA GLY A 462 -26.85 -7.66 -18.62
C GLY A 462 -26.60 -6.25 -18.10
N ASP A 463 -25.55 -6.09 -17.27
CA ASP A 463 -24.74 -4.88 -17.22
C ASP A 463 -23.48 -5.16 -16.35
N SER A 464 -22.72 -6.21 -16.75
CA SER A 464 -21.48 -6.63 -16.09
C SER A 464 -20.26 -5.81 -16.51
N ASN A 465 -20.43 -4.79 -17.37
CA ASN A 465 -19.29 -4.16 -18.05
C ASN A 465 -18.63 -3.01 -17.31
N THR A 466 -19.21 -2.49 -16.21
CA THR A 466 -18.64 -1.29 -15.54
C THR A 466 -17.75 -1.60 -14.35
N ALA A 467 -17.96 -2.70 -13.65
CA ALA A 467 -17.07 -3.10 -12.53
C ALA A 467 -15.78 -3.75 -13.03
N THR A 468 -15.87 -4.50 -14.12
CA THR A 468 -14.70 -5.11 -14.78
C THR A 468 -13.75 -4.08 -15.38
N ASP A 469 -14.26 -2.91 -15.80
CA ASP A 469 -13.41 -1.90 -16.45
C ASP A 469 -12.51 -1.13 -15.46
N ALA A 470 -12.95 -0.91 -14.22
CA ALA A 470 -12.11 -0.27 -13.21
C ALA A 470 -10.96 -1.18 -12.75
N ALA A 471 -11.23 -2.47 -12.58
CA ALA A 471 -10.22 -3.45 -12.20
C ALA A 471 -9.31 -3.86 -13.37
N LYS A 472 -9.86 -3.93 -14.60
CA LYS A 472 -9.06 -4.07 -15.82
C LYS A 472 -8.10 -2.89 -16.02
N GLN A 473 -8.47 -1.69 -15.55
CA GLN A 473 -7.59 -0.54 -15.58
C GLN A 473 -6.42 -0.65 -14.61
N GLN A 474 -6.63 -1.19 -13.41
CA GLN A 474 -5.54 -1.41 -12.45
C GLN A 474 -4.50 -2.39 -12.99
N ASN A 475 -4.93 -3.40 -13.73
CA ASN A 475 -4.05 -4.46 -14.22
C ASN A 475 -3.39 -4.14 -15.57
N THR A 476 -4.08 -3.42 -16.46
CA THR A 476 -3.47 -2.97 -17.73
C THR A 476 -2.48 -1.83 -17.53
N ALA A 477 -2.57 -1.11 -16.41
CA ALA A 477 -1.69 -0.01 -16.07
C ALA A 477 -0.26 -0.46 -15.81
N SER A 478 -0.06 -1.57 -15.09
CA SER A 478 1.28 -2.17 -14.94
C SER A 478 1.86 -2.65 -16.28
N ASN A 479 1.02 -2.93 -17.28
CA ASN A 479 1.42 -3.37 -18.61
C ASN A 479 1.83 -2.21 -19.55
N GLY A 480 1.15 -1.05 -19.47
CA GLY A 480 1.44 0.09 -20.31
C GLY A 480 2.83 0.68 -20.09
N VAL A 481 3.29 0.68 -18.85
CA VAL A 481 4.64 1.16 -18.49
C VAL A 481 5.76 0.28 -19.06
N ARG A 482 5.50 -1.01 -19.30
CA ARG A 482 6.49 -1.92 -19.92
C ARG A 482 6.77 -1.63 -21.38
N MET A 483 5.76 -1.27 -22.20
CA MET A 483 5.95 -1.06 -23.63
C MET A 483 6.71 0.24 -23.97
N ALA A 484 6.56 1.28 -23.18
CA ALA A 484 7.18 2.58 -23.47
C ALA A 484 8.69 2.62 -23.17
N ARG A 485 9.19 1.76 -22.27
CA ARG A 485 10.62 1.78 -21.86
C ARG A 485 11.54 0.85 -22.67
N SER A 486 11.00 -0.21 -23.26
CA SER A 486 11.81 -1.15 -24.05
C SER A 486 12.34 -0.54 -25.36
N THR A 487 11.64 0.44 -25.93
CA THR A 487 12.00 1.00 -27.24
C THR A 487 13.00 2.15 -27.18
N THR A 488 13.07 2.90 -26.07
CA THR A 488 14.03 4.01 -25.96
C THR A 488 15.44 3.57 -25.56
N GLY A 489 15.57 2.49 -24.79
CA GLY A 489 16.89 1.94 -24.44
C GLY A 489 17.62 1.28 -25.61
N MET A 490 16.90 0.63 -26.52
CA MET A 490 17.51 0.02 -27.72
C MET A 490 17.94 1.06 -28.77
N LEU A 491 17.21 2.16 -28.93
CA LEU A 491 17.58 3.21 -29.89
C LEU A 491 18.83 3.99 -29.46
N SER A 492 19.04 4.20 -28.16
CA SER A 492 20.25 4.86 -27.65
C SER A 492 21.50 3.99 -27.81
N SER A 493 21.38 2.68 -27.65
CA SER A 493 22.51 1.75 -27.81
C SER A 493 22.92 1.57 -29.27
N ILE A 494 21.98 1.64 -30.20
CA ILE A 494 22.25 1.54 -31.65
C ILE A 494 22.90 2.83 -32.19
N LEU A 495 22.50 4.00 -31.69
CA LEU A 495 23.10 5.28 -32.08
C LEU A 495 24.54 5.43 -31.57
N LEU A 496 24.86 4.93 -30.40
CA LEU A 496 26.24 4.94 -29.89
C LEU A 496 27.17 3.97 -30.64
N ALA A 497 26.66 2.81 -31.07
CA ALA A 497 27.44 1.87 -31.87
C ALA A 497 27.74 2.38 -33.28
N VAL A 498 26.85 3.12 -33.92
CA VAL A 498 27.06 3.70 -35.21
C VAL A 498 28.03 4.88 -35.17
N ALA A 499 28.01 5.68 -34.09
CA ALA A 499 28.96 6.78 -33.89
C ALA A 499 30.40 6.27 -33.62
N ALA A 500 30.55 5.15 -32.93
CA ALA A 500 31.87 4.55 -32.72
C ALA A 500 32.48 3.92 -33.96
N LEU A 501 31.66 3.41 -34.87
CA LEU A 501 32.14 2.87 -36.18
C LEU A 501 32.58 3.96 -37.15
N TRP A 502 32.01 5.17 -37.10
CA TRP A 502 32.41 6.30 -37.94
C TRP A 502 33.70 6.96 -37.51
N LEU A 503 34.06 6.86 -36.21
CA LEU A 503 35.34 7.40 -35.70
C LEU A 503 36.54 6.46 -35.89
N MET A 504 36.33 5.23 -36.34
CA MET A 504 37.42 4.31 -36.71
C MET A 504 37.72 4.25 -38.20
N LEU A 505 36.99 5.03 -39.03
CA LEU A 505 37.18 5.11 -40.52
C LEU A 505 37.60 6.49 -41.00
N LEU A 506 38.01 7.40 -40.10
CA LEU A 506 38.71 8.64 -40.36
C LEU A 506 40.06 8.63 -39.62
#